data_d719445eedf588f3c12e3658cf420762
#
_entry.id   d719445eedf588f3c12e3658cf420762
#
_cell.length_a   1.000
_cell.length_b   1.000
_cell.length_c   1.000
_cell.angle_alpha   90.00
_cell.angle_beta   90.00
_cell.angle_gamma   90.00
#
_symmetry.space_group_name_H-M   'P 1'
#
loop_
_entity.id
_entity.type
_entity.pdbx_description
1 polymer ?
#
loop_
_entity_poly.entity_id
_entity_poly.type
_entity_poly.pdbx_seq_one_letter_code
_entity_poly.pdbx_strand_id
1 'polypeptide(L)'
;MNTLNNINIEALAEQIVSRLTVEVEASGRHVHLSRAHLEALFGPGAQLTRVKDLSQPGQFVCAQRVTLEGPRGSIPNVVVLGPERKESQVEISLTDGVALGITPPVRLSGDIGGTPGVTLRYGDRAVRLDHGLIAAKRHVHMTPADAARFGVENGREVRLKCLTDRPLTLEGVEVRVSPQFATFAHIDYDEANACGFKKGDRALILP
;
A
#
# COMPACT_ATOMS: atom_id res chain seq x y z
N MET A 1 32.83 -28.35 32.80
CA MET A 1 33.11 -27.75 31.49
C MET A 1 31.85 -27.12 30.99
N ASN A 2 31.73 -25.79 31.10
CA ASN A 2 30.54 -25.03 30.68
C ASN A 2 30.55 -24.88 29.15
N THR A 3 29.78 -25.67 28.47
CA THR A 3 29.40 -25.41 27.08
C THR A 3 28.28 -24.34 27.08
N LEU A 4 28.66 -23.10 27.34
CA LEU A 4 27.86 -21.98 26.90
C LEU A 4 28.00 -21.97 25.38
N ASN A 5 27.00 -22.60 24.70
CA ASN A 5 26.81 -22.44 23.26
C ASN A 5 26.91 -20.95 22.95
N ASN A 6 27.70 -20.60 21.93
CA ASN A 6 27.79 -19.26 21.36
C ASN A 6 26.39 -18.86 20.88
N ILE A 7 25.57 -18.31 21.79
CA ILE A 7 24.31 -17.70 21.43
C ILE A 7 24.70 -16.44 20.66
N ASN A 8 24.39 -16.43 19.37
CA ASN A 8 24.52 -15.23 18.57
C ASN A 8 23.48 -14.23 19.06
N ILE A 9 23.93 -13.30 19.92
CA ILE A 9 23.08 -12.28 20.57
C ILE A 9 22.39 -11.42 19.53
N GLU A 10 23.06 -11.09 18.42
CA GLU A 10 22.49 -10.29 17.33
C GLU A 10 21.32 -11.04 16.66
N ALA A 11 21.53 -12.31 16.31
CA ALA A 11 20.45 -13.13 15.72
C ALA A 11 19.27 -13.31 16.69
N LEU A 12 19.54 -13.44 18.00
CA LEU A 12 18.47 -13.51 19.00
C LEU A 12 17.71 -12.17 19.11
N ALA A 13 18.42 -11.05 19.10
CA ALA A 13 17.81 -9.72 19.12
C ALA A 13 16.94 -9.48 17.87
N GLU A 14 17.41 -9.83 16.68
CA GLU A 14 16.63 -9.76 15.44
C GLU A 14 15.38 -10.62 15.51
N GLN A 15 15.47 -11.84 16.03
CA GLN A 15 14.31 -12.71 16.22
C GLN A 15 13.28 -12.11 17.19
N ILE A 16 13.73 -11.50 18.29
CA ILE A 16 12.84 -10.83 19.26
C ILE A 16 12.15 -9.65 18.58
N VAL A 17 12.92 -8.78 17.91
CA VAL A 17 12.37 -7.62 17.19
C VAL A 17 11.35 -8.06 16.15
N SER A 18 11.65 -9.08 15.34
CA SER A 18 10.74 -9.60 14.32
C SER A 18 9.45 -10.17 14.89
N ARG A 19 9.50 -10.73 16.11
CA ARG A 19 8.31 -11.28 16.79
C ARG A 19 7.43 -10.22 17.42
N LEU A 20 7.98 -9.07 17.80
CA LEU A 20 7.28 -8.01 18.51
C LEU A 20 6.81 -6.89 17.56
N THR A 21 7.37 -6.80 16.37
CA THR A 21 7.12 -5.69 15.44
C THR A 21 6.73 -6.20 14.06
N VAL A 22 6.12 -5.31 13.27
CA VAL A 22 5.89 -5.50 11.83
C VAL A 22 6.72 -4.51 11.05
N GLU A 23 7.15 -4.90 9.85
CA GLU A 23 7.79 -3.97 8.92
C GLU A 23 6.73 -3.03 8.34
N VAL A 24 7.12 -1.76 8.18
CA VAL A 24 6.25 -0.72 7.62
C VAL A 24 6.62 -0.51 6.15
N GLU A 25 5.62 -0.34 5.31
CA GLU A 25 5.75 0.05 3.92
C GLU A 25 4.92 1.31 3.63
N ALA A 26 5.52 2.25 2.94
CA ALA A 26 4.80 3.41 2.43
C ALA A 26 4.18 3.07 1.07
N SER A 27 2.85 3.08 1.00
CA SER A 27 2.10 2.94 -0.24
C SER A 27 2.07 4.28 -0.98
N GLY A 28 2.90 4.39 -2.00
CA GLY A 28 2.90 5.55 -2.88
C GLY A 28 1.69 5.56 -3.82
N ARG A 29 1.47 6.71 -4.47
CA ARG A 29 0.43 6.81 -5.50
C ARG A 29 0.61 5.77 -6.59
N HIS A 30 -0.46 5.06 -6.93
CA HIS A 30 -0.45 4.03 -7.95
C HIS A 30 -1.83 3.78 -8.56
N VAL A 31 -1.82 3.02 -9.64
CA VAL A 31 -3.03 2.66 -10.39
C VAL A 31 -3.08 1.14 -10.57
N HIS A 32 -4.25 0.56 -10.33
CA HIS A 32 -4.59 -0.77 -10.82
C HIS A 32 -5.52 -0.63 -12.02
N LEU A 33 -5.26 -1.35 -13.09
CA LEU A 33 -6.03 -1.27 -14.31
C LEU A 33 -6.91 -2.51 -14.52
N SER A 34 -8.10 -2.29 -15.03
CA SER A 34 -8.87 -3.35 -15.68
C SER A 34 -8.28 -3.64 -17.06
N ARG A 35 -8.58 -4.81 -17.60
CA ARG A 35 -8.17 -5.21 -18.96
C ARG A 35 -8.57 -4.17 -20.00
N ALA A 36 -9.83 -3.72 -19.95
CA ALA A 36 -10.36 -2.75 -20.88
C ALA A 36 -9.60 -1.40 -20.85
N HIS A 37 -9.31 -0.90 -19.64
CA HIS A 37 -8.59 0.37 -19.48
C HIS A 37 -7.10 0.25 -19.82
N LEU A 38 -6.49 -0.94 -19.58
CA LEU A 38 -5.12 -1.22 -20.03
C LEU A 38 -5.02 -1.12 -21.55
N GLU A 39 -5.93 -1.75 -22.28
CA GLU A 39 -5.94 -1.70 -23.76
C GLU A 39 -6.31 -0.31 -24.30
N ALA A 40 -7.21 0.40 -23.65
CA ALA A 40 -7.56 1.75 -24.05
C ALA A 40 -6.36 2.72 -23.92
N LEU A 41 -5.55 2.57 -22.88
CA LEU A 41 -4.38 3.42 -22.65
C LEU A 41 -3.16 3.00 -23.47
N PHE A 42 -2.84 1.70 -23.52
CA PHE A 42 -1.58 1.20 -24.07
C PHE A 42 -1.74 0.51 -25.43
N GLY A 43 -2.96 0.32 -25.91
CA GLY A 43 -3.30 -0.27 -27.21
C GLY A 43 -3.86 -1.68 -27.09
N PRO A 44 -4.56 -2.13 -28.16
CA PRO A 44 -5.12 -3.48 -28.22
C PRO A 44 -4.05 -4.54 -27.97
N GLY A 45 -4.37 -5.54 -27.15
CA GLY A 45 -3.44 -6.61 -26.78
C GLY A 45 -2.32 -6.21 -25.83
N ALA A 46 -2.29 -4.98 -25.31
CA ALA A 46 -1.31 -4.55 -24.32
C ALA A 46 -1.31 -5.47 -23.09
N GLN A 47 -0.15 -5.71 -22.54
CA GLN A 47 0.06 -6.51 -21.33
C GLN A 47 0.86 -5.72 -20.31
N LEU A 48 0.62 -5.97 -19.02
CA LEU A 48 1.42 -5.41 -17.96
C LEU A 48 2.83 -6.01 -17.97
N THR A 49 3.84 -5.15 -18.05
CA THR A 49 5.25 -5.57 -18.04
C THR A 49 5.77 -5.54 -16.61
N ARG A 50 5.96 -6.71 -16.00
CA ARG A 50 6.48 -6.85 -14.63
C ARG A 50 7.93 -6.40 -14.55
N VAL A 51 8.25 -5.53 -13.61
CA VAL A 51 9.59 -4.99 -13.34
C VAL A 51 10.13 -5.48 -12.01
N LYS A 52 9.29 -5.49 -10.95
CA LYS A 52 9.70 -5.81 -9.60
C LYS A 52 8.51 -6.34 -8.81
N ASP A 53 8.76 -7.33 -7.95
CA ASP A 53 7.78 -7.83 -7.00
C ASP A 53 7.57 -6.87 -5.84
N LEU A 54 6.33 -6.81 -5.36
CA LEU A 54 5.97 -6.16 -4.11
C LEU A 54 6.04 -7.17 -2.94
N SER A 55 5.97 -6.68 -1.73
CA SER A 55 5.92 -7.50 -0.52
C SER A 55 4.71 -8.43 -0.48
N GLN A 56 3.58 -7.98 -1.02
CA GLN A 56 2.39 -8.81 -1.09
C GLN A 56 2.47 -9.83 -2.23
N PRO A 57 2.32 -11.13 -1.94
CA PRO A 57 2.46 -12.18 -2.95
C PRO A 57 1.57 -11.96 -4.17
N GLY A 58 2.13 -12.14 -5.35
CA GLY A 58 1.43 -12.00 -6.62
C GLY A 58 1.24 -10.56 -7.12
N GLN A 59 1.57 -9.56 -6.32
CA GLN A 59 1.56 -8.16 -6.74
C GLN A 59 2.95 -7.72 -7.23
N PHE A 60 2.97 -6.82 -8.20
CA PHE A 60 4.22 -6.34 -8.80
C PHE A 60 4.11 -4.93 -9.36
N VAL A 61 5.23 -4.25 -9.41
CA VAL A 61 5.40 -2.97 -10.10
C VAL A 61 5.52 -3.22 -11.60
N CYS A 62 4.75 -2.48 -12.40
CA CYS A 62 4.83 -2.55 -13.86
C CYS A 62 5.79 -1.48 -14.43
N ALA A 63 6.22 -1.68 -15.68
CA ALA A 63 6.92 -0.64 -16.44
C ALA A 63 5.99 0.52 -16.83
N GLN A 64 4.71 0.25 -16.98
CA GLN A 64 3.69 1.22 -17.38
C GLN A 64 3.56 2.35 -16.35
N ARG A 65 3.40 3.56 -16.87
CA ARG A 65 3.17 4.79 -16.12
C ARG A 65 2.05 5.57 -16.78
N VAL A 66 1.27 6.25 -15.96
CA VAL A 66 0.20 7.13 -16.42
C VAL A 66 0.29 8.49 -15.74
N THR A 67 -0.36 9.47 -16.31
CA THR A 67 -0.62 10.75 -15.68
C THR A 67 -2.04 10.74 -15.13
N LEU A 68 -2.23 11.14 -13.88
CA LEU A 68 -3.55 11.44 -13.31
C LEU A 68 -3.89 12.90 -13.63
N GLU A 69 -5.10 13.15 -14.11
CA GLU A 69 -5.59 14.49 -14.39
C GLU A 69 -6.88 14.75 -13.62
N GLY A 70 -6.86 15.78 -12.81
CA GLY A 70 -7.99 16.27 -12.04
C GLY A 70 -8.37 17.70 -12.44
N PRO A 71 -9.43 18.28 -11.83
CA PRO A 71 -9.91 19.61 -12.16
C PRO A 71 -8.90 20.74 -11.97
N ARG A 72 -7.95 20.59 -11.04
CA ARG A 72 -7.00 21.66 -10.67
C ARG A 72 -5.58 21.39 -11.15
N GLY A 73 -5.25 20.17 -11.51
CA GLY A 73 -3.89 19.85 -11.91
C GLY A 73 -3.72 18.40 -12.32
N SER A 74 -2.46 18.04 -12.58
CA SER A 74 -2.10 16.69 -12.99
C SER A 74 -0.90 16.16 -12.20
N ILE A 75 -0.82 14.84 -12.04
CA ILE A 75 0.30 14.15 -11.41
C ILE A 75 0.87 13.16 -12.42
N PRO A 76 2.05 13.45 -12.99
CA PRO A 76 2.66 12.57 -13.98
C PRO A 76 3.38 11.38 -13.35
N ASN A 77 3.75 10.41 -14.19
CA ASN A 77 4.62 9.29 -13.84
C ASN A 77 4.07 8.38 -12.72
N VAL A 78 2.75 8.25 -12.61
CA VAL A 78 2.12 7.38 -11.63
C VAL A 78 2.26 5.92 -12.09
N VAL A 79 2.73 5.08 -11.19
CA VAL A 79 3.03 3.68 -11.48
C VAL A 79 1.76 2.84 -11.62
N VAL A 80 1.76 1.92 -12.58
CA VAL A 80 0.76 0.86 -12.64
C VAL A 80 1.26 -0.34 -11.84
N LEU A 81 0.39 -0.89 -10.99
CA LEU A 81 0.64 -2.13 -10.25
C LEU A 81 -0.19 -3.27 -10.85
N GLY A 82 0.43 -4.40 -10.97
CA GLY A 82 -0.19 -5.64 -11.41
C GLY A 82 -0.50 -6.60 -10.24
N PRO A 83 -1.32 -7.61 -10.51
CA PRO A 83 -1.96 -7.95 -11.78
C PRO A 83 -3.15 -7.04 -12.14
N GLU A 84 -3.72 -7.25 -13.32
CA GLU A 84 -4.97 -6.62 -13.75
C GLU A 84 -6.11 -6.93 -12.78
N ARG A 85 -7.03 -5.98 -12.59
CA ARG A 85 -8.19 -6.13 -11.73
C ARG A 85 -9.50 -6.13 -12.54
N LYS A 86 -10.61 -6.50 -11.91
CA LYS A 86 -11.92 -6.42 -12.55
C LYS A 86 -12.30 -4.97 -12.88
N GLU A 87 -11.98 -4.05 -11.97
CA GLU A 87 -12.20 -2.61 -12.10
C GLU A 87 -10.90 -1.86 -11.85
N SER A 88 -10.76 -0.72 -12.52
CA SER A 88 -9.61 0.15 -12.29
C SER A 88 -9.78 0.93 -11.00
N GLN A 89 -8.67 1.10 -10.29
CA GLN A 89 -8.61 1.81 -9.02
C GLN A 89 -7.35 2.67 -8.98
N VAL A 90 -7.48 3.85 -8.39
CA VAL A 90 -6.37 4.78 -8.16
C VAL A 90 -6.25 5.02 -6.67
N GLU A 91 -5.06 4.79 -6.15
CA GLU A 91 -4.72 5.08 -4.75
C GLU A 91 -3.74 6.24 -4.69
N ILE A 92 -4.09 7.26 -3.92
CA ILE A 92 -3.30 8.48 -3.73
C ILE A 92 -3.28 8.88 -2.27
N SER A 93 -2.44 9.85 -1.90
CA SER A 93 -2.53 10.50 -0.59
C SER A 93 -3.58 11.63 -0.60
N LEU A 94 -3.97 12.12 0.57
CA LEU A 94 -4.86 13.28 0.67
C LEU A 94 -4.20 14.54 0.08
N THR A 95 -2.89 14.71 0.25
CA THR A 95 -2.11 15.80 -0.36
C THR A 95 -2.15 15.73 -1.89
N ASP A 96 -2.08 14.54 -2.48
CA ASP A 96 -2.25 14.37 -3.93
C ASP A 96 -3.66 14.77 -4.38
N GLY A 97 -4.67 14.44 -3.57
CA GLY A 97 -6.05 14.87 -3.81
C GLY A 97 -6.20 16.39 -3.90
N VAL A 98 -5.51 17.12 -3.02
CA VAL A 98 -5.47 18.60 -3.08
C VAL A 98 -4.85 19.08 -4.39
N ALA A 99 -3.76 18.47 -4.83
CA ALA A 99 -3.09 18.82 -6.10
C ALA A 99 -3.98 18.57 -7.32
N LEU A 100 -4.74 17.49 -7.31
CA LEU A 100 -5.70 17.16 -8.38
C LEU A 100 -6.99 17.98 -8.30
N GLY A 101 -7.32 18.55 -7.13
CA GLY A 101 -8.61 19.21 -6.86
C GLY A 101 -9.76 18.21 -6.69
N ILE A 102 -9.47 17.03 -6.15
CA ILE A 102 -10.43 15.96 -5.86
C ILE A 102 -10.25 15.56 -4.39
N THR A 103 -11.34 15.37 -3.67
CA THR A 103 -11.28 14.87 -2.29
C THR A 103 -11.53 13.36 -2.29
N PRO A 104 -10.48 12.51 -2.23
CA PRO A 104 -10.66 11.07 -2.19
C PRO A 104 -11.14 10.66 -0.79
N PRO A 105 -12.14 9.76 -0.67
CA PRO A 105 -12.46 9.15 0.61
C PRO A 105 -11.33 8.18 1.01
N VAL A 106 -11.11 8.07 2.32
CA VAL A 106 -10.20 7.06 2.87
C VAL A 106 -10.93 5.71 2.86
N ARG A 107 -10.41 4.75 2.08
CA ARG A 107 -11.00 3.43 1.88
C ARG A 107 -9.94 2.34 1.82
N LEU A 108 -10.33 1.12 2.15
CA LEU A 108 -9.53 -0.06 1.83
C LEU A 108 -9.50 -0.30 0.31
N SER A 109 -8.37 -0.82 -0.17
CA SER A 109 -8.25 -1.26 -1.56
C SER A 109 -9.35 -2.26 -1.93
N GLY A 110 -10.08 -1.98 -3.00
CA GLY A 110 -11.25 -2.73 -3.46
C GLY A 110 -12.60 -2.14 -3.04
N ASP A 111 -12.65 -1.27 -2.03
CA ASP A 111 -13.86 -0.54 -1.65
C ASP A 111 -13.95 0.79 -2.41
N ILE A 112 -14.41 0.70 -3.67
CA ILE A 112 -14.45 1.82 -4.61
C ILE A 112 -15.84 2.32 -4.94
N GLY A 113 -16.88 1.75 -4.35
CA GLY A 113 -18.26 2.15 -4.59
C GLY A 113 -18.54 3.59 -4.14
N GLY A 114 -19.09 4.42 -5.03
CA GLY A 114 -19.44 5.81 -4.73
C GLY A 114 -18.25 6.75 -4.52
N THR A 115 -17.05 6.33 -4.87
CA THR A 115 -15.86 7.18 -4.82
C THR A 115 -15.76 8.09 -6.04
N PRO A 116 -15.00 9.22 -5.99
CA PRO A 116 -14.82 10.06 -7.17
C PRO A 116 -14.01 9.34 -8.26
N GLY A 117 -14.17 9.83 -9.49
CA GLY A 117 -13.37 9.43 -10.63
C GLY A 117 -12.18 10.35 -10.87
N VAL A 118 -11.32 9.95 -11.80
CA VAL A 118 -10.15 10.71 -12.25
C VAL A 118 -9.82 10.32 -13.69
N THR A 119 -9.18 11.19 -14.46
CA THR A 119 -8.72 10.86 -15.79
C THR A 119 -7.31 10.28 -15.75
N LEU A 120 -7.11 9.16 -16.41
CA LEU A 120 -5.81 8.53 -16.64
C LEU A 120 -5.37 8.87 -18.06
N ARG A 121 -4.11 9.32 -18.24
CA ARG A 121 -3.55 9.64 -19.55
C ARG A 121 -2.23 8.92 -19.80
N TYR A 122 -2.07 8.45 -21.03
CA TYR A 122 -0.79 7.94 -21.56
C TYR A 122 -0.62 8.44 -23.00
N GLY A 123 0.34 9.37 -23.23
CA GLY A 123 0.49 10.04 -24.52
C GLY A 123 -0.80 10.77 -24.91
N ASP A 124 -1.29 10.49 -26.12
CA ASP A 124 -2.52 11.08 -26.64
C ASP A 124 -3.80 10.35 -26.23
N ARG A 125 -3.65 9.22 -25.52
CA ARG A 125 -4.77 8.39 -25.06
C ARG A 125 -5.17 8.75 -23.65
N ALA A 126 -6.46 8.79 -23.40
CA ALA A 126 -7.01 9.06 -22.07
C ALA A 126 -8.22 8.15 -21.78
N VAL A 127 -8.35 7.80 -20.51
CA VAL A 127 -9.51 7.09 -19.97
C VAL A 127 -10.03 7.86 -18.76
N ARG A 128 -11.29 8.25 -18.78
CA ARG A 128 -11.94 8.82 -17.60
C ARG A 128 -12.56 7.70 -16.79
N LEU A 129 -12.12 7.60 -15.54
CA LEU A 129 -12.78 6.74 -14.55
C LEU A 129 -13.93 7.53 -13.94
N ASP A 130 -15.13 6.94 -13.89
CA ASP A 130 -16.29 7.54 -13.23
C ASP A 130 -16.21 7.41 -11.70
N HIS A 131 -15.50 6.41 -11.21
CA HIS A 131 -15.24 6.11 -9.81
C HIS A 131 -13.87 5.38 -9.67
N GLY A 132 -13.47 5.08 -8.45
CA GLY A 132 -12.27 4.26 -8.18
C GLY A 132 -11.08 5.04 -7.64
N LEU A 133 -11.20 6.34 -7.37
CA LEU A 133 -10.16 7.13 -6.70
C LEU A 133 -10.37 7.11 -5.19
N ILE A 134 -9.37 6.64 -4.46
CA ILE A 134 -9.37 6.57 -2.99
C ILE A 134 -8.05 7.09 -2.41
N ALA A 135 -8.10 7.51 -1.15
CA ALA A 135 -6.91 7.54 -0.30
C ALA A 135 -6.84 6.19 0.44
N ALA A 136 -5.70 5.50 0.34
CA ALA A 136 -5.58 4.17 0.93
C ALA A 136 -5.68 4.24 2.47
N LYS A 137 -6.66 3.53 3.06
CA LYS A 137 -6.76 3.38 4.52
C LYS A 137 -5.53 2.62 5.01
N ARG A 138 -4.86 3.14 6.04
CA ARG A 138 -3.77 2.43 6.71
C ARG A 138 -4.24 1.08 7.24
N HIS A 139 -3.44 0.05 7.01
CA HIS A 139 -3.80 -1.32 7.38
C HIS A 139 -2.57 -2.19 7.60
N VAL A 140 -2.76 -3.32 8.27
CA VAL A 140 -1.75 -4.36 8.40
C VAL A 140 -2.25 -5.62 7.72
N HIS A 141 -1.53 -6.07 6.69
CA HIS A 141 -1.71 -7.42 6.18
C HIS A 141 -1.03 -8.42 7.11
N MET A 142 -1.69 -9.54 7.38
CA MET A 142 -1.14 -10.60 8.21
C MET A 142 -1.49 -11.99 7.69
N THR A 143 -0.60 -12.94 7.95
CA THR A 143 -0.96 -14.36 7.90
C THR A 143 -1.81 -14.71 9.11
N PRO A 144 -2.61 -15.80 9.07
CA PRO A 144 -3.34 -16.29 10.25
C PRO A 144 -2.42 -16.60 11.45
N ALA A 145 -1.21 -17.11 11.20
CA ALA A 145 -0.22 -17.40 12.23
C ALA A 145 0.28 -16.11 12.92
N ASP A 146 0.53 -15.05 12.15
CA ASP A 146 0.96 -13.78 12.69
C ASP A 146 -0.18 -13.08 13.44
N ALA A 147 -1.41 -13.12 12.92
CA ALA A 147 -2.56 -12.56 13.61
C ALA A 147 -2.76 -13.21 15.00
N ALA A 148 -2.64 -14.54 15.08
CA ALA A 148 -2.68 -15.25 16.35
C ALA A 148 -1.52 -14.84 17.28
N ARG A 149 -0.31 -14.67 16.74
CA ARG A 149 0.88 -14.23 17.50
C ARG A 149 0.71 -12.82 18.10
N PHE A 150 0.10 -11.91 17.34
CA PHE A 150 -0.18 -10.54 17.80
C PHE A 150 -1.48 -10.42 18.62
N GLY A 151 -2.28 -11.48 18.72
CA GLY A 151 -3.56 -11.47 19.45
C GLY A 151 -4.61 -10.58 18.81
N VAL A 152 -4.62 -10.50 17.46
CA VAL A 152 -5.55 -9.69 16.68
C VAL A 152 -6.34 -10.54 15.68
N GLU A 153 -7.47 -10.00 15.23
CA GLU A 153 -8.40 -10.68 14.32
C GLU A 153 -8.65 -9.84 13.07
N ASN A 154 -9.11 -10.49 12.01
CA ASN A 154 -9.47 -9.80 10.76
C ASN A 154 -10.55 -8.75 10.98
N GLY A 155 -10.35 -7.55 10.45
CA GLY A 155 -11.27 -6.41 10.56
C GLY A 155 -11.18 -5.65 11.90
N ARG A 156 -10.34 -6.09 12.85
CA ARG A 156 -10.08 -5.32 14.07
C ARG A 156 -9.26 -4.08 13.75
N GLU A 157 -9.58 -2.97 14.39
CA GLU A 157 -8.74 -1.78 14.39
C GLU A 157 -7.75 -1.84 15.56
N VAL A 158 -6.50 -1.50 15.25
CA VAL A 158 -5.38 -1.45 16.21
C VAL A 158 -4.67 -0.10 16.10
N ARG A 159 -3.77 0.16 17.03
CA ARG A 159 -2.85 1.29 16.98
C ARG A 159 -1.49 0.79 16.47
N LEU A 160 -0.84 1.59 15.63
CA LEU A 160 0.47 1.29 15.07
C LEU A 160 1.47 2.34 15.53
N LYS A 161 2.38 1.98 16.44
CA LYS A 161 3.46 2.86 16.88
C LYS A 161 4.67 2.69 15.98
N CYS A 162 4.91 3.66 15.10
CA CYS A 162 6.07 3.70 14.22
C CYS A 162 7.36 3.95 15.01
N LEU A 163 8.35 3.08 14.82
CA LEU A 163 9.66 3.13 15.49
C LEU A 163 10.68 3.80 14.55
N THR A 164 10.53 5.08 14.37
CA THR A 164 11.32 5.92 13.45
C THR A 164 12.03 7.02 14.21
N ASP A 165 12.86 7.83 13.53
CA ASP A 165 13.49 9.02 14.12
C ASP A 165 12.46 10.11 14.50
N ARG A 166 11.26 10.04 13.95
CA ARG A 166 10.12 10.91 14.27
C ARG A 166 8.92 10.06 14.69
N PRO A 167 8.98 9.38 15.85
CA PRO A 167 8.01 8.38 16.23
C PRO A 167 6.61 8.99 16.42
N LEU A 168 5.63 8.25 15.92
CA LEU A 168 4.23 8.61 16.09
C LEU A 168 3.36 7.35 16.19
N THR A 169 2.20 7.46 16.79
CA THR A 169 1.21 6.38 16.83
C THR A 169 0.04 6.71 15.91
N LEU A 170 -0.24 5.81 14.97
CA LEU A 170 -1.39 5.89 14.09
C LEU A 170 -2.54 5.09 14.71
N GLU A 171 -3.71 5.74 14.84
CA GLU A 171 -4.94 5.13 15.32
C GLU A 171 -5.77 4.54 14.16
N GLY A 172 -6.70 3.62 14.44
CA GLY A 172 -7.63 3.10 13.43
C GLY A 172 -6.95 2.36 12.27
N VAL A 173 -5.89 1.61 12.57
CA VAL A 173 -5.18 0.77 11.59
C VAL A 173 -5.91 -0.56 11.47
N GLU A 174 -6.43 -0.87 10.29
CA GLU A 174 -7.24 -2.07 10.08
C GLU A 174 -6.37 -3.32 9.88
N VAL A 175 -6.68 -4.38 10.62
CA VAL A 175 -6.03 -5.69 10.47
C VAL A 175 -6.73 -6.48 9.37
N ARG A 176 -5.97 -6.93 8.38
CA ARG A 176 -6.41 -7.78 7.27
C ARG A 176 -5.70 -9.12 7.32
N VAL A 177 -6.44 -10.20 7.51
CA VAL A 177 -5.87 -11.55 7.66
C VAL A 177 -6.23 -12.43 6.48
N SER A 178 -5.21 -13.01 5.86
CA SER A 178 -5.38 -14.02 4.81
C SER A 178 -4.15 -14.93 4.74
N PRO A 179 -4.30 -16.21 4.42
CA PRO A 179 -3.16 -17.11 4.17
C PRO A 179 -2.36 -16.71 2.92
N GLN A 180 -2.92 -15.84 2.07
CA GLN A 180 -2.26 -15.33 0.86
C GLN A 180 -1.46 -14.04 1.10
N PHE A 181 -1.52 -13.46 2.29
CA PHE A 181 -0.79 -12.23 2.62
C PHE A 181 0.61 -12.52 3.16
N ALA A 182 1.48 -11.53 3.00
CA ALA A 182 2.70 -11.38 3.79
C ALA A 182 2.45 -10.30 4.86
N THR A 183 3.09 -10.44 6.02
CA THR A 183 2.85 -9.55 7.16
C THR A 183 3.65 -8.26 7.02
N PHE A 184 2.92 -7.17 6.69
CA PHE A 184 3.43 -5.81 6.54
C PHE A 184 2.35 -4.80 6.94
N ALA A 185 2.78 -3.70 7.56
CA ALA A 185 1.93 -2.53 7.78
C ALA A 185 2.06 -1.57 6.60
N HIS A 186 0.93 -1.11 6.07
CA HIS A 186 0.88 -0.19 4.94
C HIS A 186 0.29 1.15 5.39
N ILE A 187 1.03 2.22 5.11
CA ILE A 187 0.65 3.61 5.38
C ILE A 187 0.77 4.41 4.09
N ASP A 188 0.04 5.50 3.95
CA ASP A 188 0.18 6.37 2.79
C ASP A 188 1.40 7.31 2.89
N TYR A 189 1.65 8.11 1.86
CA TYR A 189 2.82 9.01 1.87
C TYR A 189 2.66 10.20 2.81
N ASP A 190 1.45 10.67 3.12
CA ASP A 190 1.25 11.73 4.10
C ASP A 190 1.59 11.22 5.51
N GLU A 191 1.18 9.99 5.83
CA GLU A 191 1.49 9.30 7.07
C GLU A 191 2.98 8.95 7.17
N ALA A 192 3.58 8.48 6.08
CA ALA A 192 5.00 8.19 5.98
C ALA A 192 5.85 9.45 6.24
N ASN A 193 5.48 10.57 5.64
CA ASN A 193 6.12 11.86 5.89
C ASN A 193 5.91 12.33 7.34
N ALA A 194 4.71 12.13 7.90
CA ALA A 194 4.40 12.52 9.26
C ALA A 194 5.29 11.79 10.28
N CYS A 195 5.56 10.49 10.08
CA CYS A 195 6.42 9.72 10.98
C CYS A 195 7.90 9.69 10.56
N GLY A 196 8.28 10.37 9.47
CA GLY A 196 9.68 10.37 8.99
C GLY A 196 10.16 8.98 8.53
N PHE A 197 9.26 8.21 7.92
CA PHE A 197 9.49 6.83 7.49
C PHE A 197 10.71 6.67 6.57
N LYS A 198 11.47 5.63 6.82
CA LYS A 198 12.54 5.11 5.97
C LYS A 198 12.32 3.63 5.69
N LYS A 199 12.73 3.17 4.52
CA LYS A 199 12.62 1.75 4.17
C LYS A 199 13.35 0.88 5.19
N GLY A 200 12.66 -0.15 5.70
CA GLY A 200 13.14 -1.04 6.75
C GLY A 200 12.69 -0.64 8.16
N ASP A 201 12.04 0.51 8.30
CA ASP A 201 11.45 0.89 9.60
C ASP A 201 10.35 -0.09 10.00
N ARG A 202 10.19 -0.21 11.30
CA ARG A 202 9.25 -1.15 11.92
C ARG A 202 8.28 -0.43 12.84
N ALA A 203 7.20 -1.12 13.18
CA ALA A 203 6.20 -0.59 14.11
C ALA A 203 5.76 -1.66 15.11
N LEU A 204 5.34 -1.21 16.29
CA LEU A 204 4.63 -2.03 17.28
C LEU A 204 3.13 -1.98 17.00
N ILE A 205 2.49 -3.13 17.06
CA ILE A 205 1.02 -3.23 17.09
C ILE A 205 0.58 -3.12 18.54
N LEU A 206 -0.28 -2.17 18.81
CA LEU A 206 -0.87 -1.92 20.12
C LEU A 206 -2.38 -2.21 20.01
N PRO A 207 -2.86 -3.28 20.65
CA PRO A 207 -4.27 -3.69 20.59
C PRO A 207 -5.25 -2.64 21.12
#